data_bd47b24a0fa7c5dcdd39416a08167c2a
#
_entry.id   bd47b24a0fa7c5dcdd39416a08167c2a
#
_cell.length_a   1.000
_cell.length_b   1.000
_cell.length_c   1.000
_cell.angle_alpha   90.00
_cell.angle_beta   90.00
_cell.angle_gamma   90.00
#
_symmetry.space_group_name_H-M   'P 1'
#
loop_
_entity.id
_entity.type
_entity.pdbx_description
1 polymer ?
#
loop_
_entity_poly.entity_id
_entity_poly.type
_entity_poly.pdbx_seq_one_letter_code
_entity_poly.pdbx_strand_id
1 'polypeptide(L)' 'NDIQASTRGRIEAARAQITDGSPAWVVTALDFVESDGSEGIHNYAYTDALLDAIETALNMSQP' A
#
# COMPACT_ATOMS: atom_id res chain seq x y z
N ASN A 1 11.46 10.94 5.63
CA ASN A 1 10.57 11.81 6.40
C ASN A 1 9.32 11.02 6.81
N ASP A 2 8.41 11.67 7.52
CA ASP A 2 7.25 10.97 8.08
C ASP A 2 6.36 10.33 7.03
N ILE A 3 6.21 10.98 5.86
CA ILE A 3 5.39 10.44 4.77
C ILE A 3 6.01 9.14 4.25
N GLN A 4 7.32 9.13 4.03
CA GLN A 4 8.00 7.93 3.55
C GLN A 4 7.90 6.80 4.56
N ALA A 5 8.15 7.08 5.83
CA ALA A 5 8.11 6.06 6.87
C ALA A 5 6.70 5.49 7.03
N SER A 6 5.70 6.35 7.00
CA SER A 6 4.31 5.94 7.11
C SER A 6 3.89 5.08 5.92
N THR A 7 4.25 5.50 4.71
CA THR A 7 3.93 4.76 3.50
C THR A 7 4.60 3.39 3.51
N ARG A 8 5.88 3.35 3.87
CA ARG A 8 6.62 2.08 3.94
C ARG A 8 5.98 1.13 4.93
N GLY A 9 5.57 1.64 6.10
CA GLY A 9 4.91 0.81 7.11
C GLY A 9 3.61 0.22 6.58
N ARG A 10 2.84 1.02 5.85
CA ARG A 10 1.58 0.53 5.27
C ARG A 10 1.84 -0.53 4.20
N ILE A 11 2.87 -0.34 3.37
CA ILE A 11 3.25 -1.34 2.37
C ILE A 11 3.62 -2.65 3.04
N GLU A 12 4.46 -2.60 4.07
CA GLU A 12 4.90 -3.80 4.77
C GLU A 12 3.74 -4.51 5.44
N ALA A 13 2.85 -3.76 6.08
CA ALA A 13 1.69 -4.35 6.75
C ALA A 13 0.76 -5.02 5.73
N ALA A 14 0.56 -4.38 4.58
CA ALA A 14 -0.29 -4.95 3.54
C ALA A 14 0.31 -6.22 2.96
N ARG A 15 1.63 -6.23 2.70
CA ARG A 15 2.28 -7.43 2.18
C ARG A 15 2.14 -8.60 3.14
N ALA A 16 2.17 -8.33 4.44
CA ALA A 16 2.01 -9.39 5.44
C ALA A 16 0.61 -10.00 5.42
N GLN A 17 -0.37 -9.31 4.85
CA GLN A 17 -1.75 -9.79 4.76
C GLN A 17 -2.06 -10.50 3.45
N ILE A 18 -1.14 -10.50 2.49
CA ILE A 18 -1.39 -11.13 1.19
C ILE A 18 -1.38 -12.64 1.35
N THR A 19 -2.39 -13.29 0.76
CA THR A 19 -2.50 -14.75 0.75
C THR A 19 -2.78 -15.20 -0.68
N ASP A 20 -2.85 -16.51 -0.89
CA ASP A 20 -3.17 -17.06 -2.20
C ASP A 20 -4.55 -16.61 -2.70
N GLY A 21 -5.45 -16.28 -1.79
CA GLY A 21 -6.77 -15.81 -2.14
C GLY A 21 -6.89 -14.32 -2.37
N SER A 22 -5.82 -13.57 -2.18
CA SER A 22 -5.85 -12.12 -2.37
C SER A 22 -5.99 -11.77 -3.85
N PRO A 23 -6.70 -10.67 -4.19
CA PRO A 23 -6.80 -10.24 -5.58
C PRO A 23 -5.42 -9.93 -6.17
N ALA A 24 -5.21 -10.35 -7.42
CA ALA A 24 -3.91 -10.15 -8.07
C ALA A 24 -3.54 -8.67 -8.18
N TRP A 25 -4.53 -7.78 -8.39
CA TRP A 25 -4.24 -6.35 -8.55
C TRP A 25 -3.59 -5.75 -7.31
N VAL A 26 -3.82 -6.36 -6.14
CA VAL A 26 -3.24 -5.85 -4.90
C VAL A 26 -1.72 -5.95 -4.94
N VAL A 27 -1.20 -7.09 -5.38
CA VAL A 27 0.25 -7.27 -5.50
C VAL A 27 0.82 -6.28 -6.50
N THR A 28 0.17 -6.15 -7.65
CA THR A 28 0.61 -5.22 -8.69
C THR A 28 0.62 -3.78 -8.17
N ALA A 29 -0.42 -3.40 -7.42
CA ALA A 29 -0.52 -2.07 -6.88
C ALA A 29 0.56 -1.81 -5.83
N LEU A 30 0.83 -2.78 -4.97
CA LEU A 30 1.89 -2.64 -3.97
C LEU A 30 3.25 -2.51 -4.63
N ASP A 31 3.50 -3.31 -5.68
CA ASP A 31 4.74 -3.21 -6.42
C ASP A 31 4.89 -1.83 -7.06
N PHE A 32 3.79 -1.28 -7.57
CA PHE A 32 3.80 0.05 -8.17
C PHE A 32 4.17 1.11 -7.13
N VAL A 33 3.53 1.08 -5.97
CA VAL A 33 3.82 2.05 -4.93
C VAL A 33 5.25 1.93 -4.45
N GLU A 34 5.73 0.70 -4.29
CA GLU A 34 7.08 0.47 -3.79
C GLU A 34 8.14 0.88 -4.80
N SER A 35 7.86 0.72 -6.08
CA SER A 35 8.82 1.07 -7.13
C SER A 35 8.84 2.56 -7.44
N ASP A 36 7.89 3.32 -6.93
CA ASP A 36 7.92 4.77 -7.01
C ASP A 36 9.05 5.25 -6.10
N GLY A 37 10.12 5.72 -6.67
CA GLY A 37 11.33 6.04 -5.93
C GLY A 37 11.16 7.04 -4.80
N SER A 38 10.03 7.75 -4.75
CA SER A 38 9.75 8.72 -3.68
C SER A 38 8.92 8.13 -2.55
N GLU A 39 8.42 6.92 -2.69
CA GLU A 39 7.56 6.26 -1.72
C GLU A 39 6.39 7.15 -1.30
N GLY A 40 5.77 7.78 -2.29
CA GLY A 40 4.56 8.58 -2.08
C GLY A 40 4.79 10.07 -1.90
N ILE A 41 6.04 10.51 -1.78
CA ILE A 41 6.31 11.93 -1.56
C ILE A 41 5.80 12.79 -2.72
N HIS A 42 6.04 12.33 -3.97
CA HIS A 42 5.69 13.14 -5.14
C HIS A 42 4.20 13.17 -5.42
N ASN A 43 3.47 12.14 -5.03
CA ASN A 43 2.03 12.09 -5.27
C ASN A 43 1.36 11.36 -4.11
N TYR A 44 1.45 11.99 -2.96
CA TYR A 44 0.97 11.37 -1.72
C TYR A 44 -0.52 11.08 -1.76
N ALA A 45 -1.32 12.02 -2.31
CA ALA A 45 -2.77 11.84 -2.34
C ALA A 45 -3.16 10.59 -3.13
N TYR A 46 -2.51 10.36 -4.27
CA TYR A 46 -2.79 9.18 -5.07
C TYR A 46 -2.32 7.90 -4.35
N THR A 47 -1.13 7.95 -3.79
CA THR A 47 -0.57 6.81 -3.06
C THR A 47 -1.43 6.46 -1.86
N ASP A 48 -1.87 7.47 -1.11
CA ASP A 48 -2.74 7.26 0.05
C ASP A 48 -4.05 6.60 -0.36
N ALA A 49 -4.69 7.09 -1.43
CA ALA A 49 -5.93 6.53 -1.91
C ALA A 49 -5.74 5.08 -2.39
N LEU A 50 -4.62 4.81 -3.06
CA LEU A 50 -4.33 3.46 -3.54
C LEU A 50 -4.11 2.50 -2.38
N LEU A 51 -3.37 2.93 -1.36
CA LEU A 51 -3.16 2.11 -0.18
C LEU A 51 -4.46 1.88 0.58
N ASP A 52 -5.35 2.88 0.65
CA ASP A 52 -6.66 2.68 1.24
C ASP A 52 -7.44 1.58 0.51
N ALA A 53 -7.40 1.60 -0.83
CA ALA A 53 -8.08 0.60 -1.64
C ALA A 53 -7.47 -0.79 -1.40
N ILE A 54 -6.15 -0.86 -1.32
CA ILE A 54 -5.45 -2.13 -1.04
C ILE A 54 -5.86 -2.67 0.32
N GLU A 55 -5.86 -1.82 1.33
CA GLU A 55 -6.22 -2.23 2.70
C GLU A 55 -7.65 -2.72 2.76
N THR A 56 -8.55 -2.06 2.03
CA THR A 56 -9.94 -2.48 1.96
C THR A 56 -10.04 -3.86 1.30
N ALA A 57 -9.33 -4.06 0.19
CA ALA A 57 -9.36 -5.33 -0.52
C ALA A 57 -8.79 -6.47 0.31
N LEU A 58 -7.80 -6.17 1.16
CA LEU A 58 -7.21 -7.17 2.05
C LEU A 58 -8.02 -7.34 3.34
N ASN A 59 -9.11 -6.61 3.46
CA ASN A 59 -9.99 -6.69 4.61
C ASN A 59 -9.26 -6.35 5.90
N MET A 60 -8.34 -5.41 5.82
CA MET A 60 -7.58 -4.98 6.98
C MET A 60 -8.46 -4.12 7.87
N SER A 61 -8.44 -4.44 9.16
CA SER A 61 -9.26 -3.73 10.12
C SER A 61 -8.79 -2.29 10.28
N GLN A 62 -9.75 -1.36 10.24
CA GLN A 62 -9.47 0.04 10.54
C GLN A 62 -10.16 0.38 11.85
N PRO A 63 -9.41 0.89 12.82
CA PRO A 63 -10.01 1.27 14.10
C PRO A 63 -11.07 2.35 13.95
#